data_a4ea85fbd1ec047d0d481c4261d7182b
#
_entry.id   a4ea85fbd1ec047d0d481c4261d7182b
#
_cell.length_a   1.000
_cell.length_b   1.000
_cell.length_c   1.000
_cell.angle_alpha   90.00
_cell.angle_beta   90.00
_cell.angle_gamma   90.00
#
_symmetry.space_group_name_H-M   'P 1'
#
loop_
_entity.id
_entity.type
_entity.pdbx_description
1 polymer ?
#
loop_
_entity_poly.entity_id
_entity_poly.type
_entity_poly.pdbx_seq_one_letter_code
_entity_poly.pdbx_strand_id
1 'polypeptide(L)'
;NPRFQRNTMSNAVLDKRAKLPDAPLADNERLKGNSHYLKGTIREDLGDGLTGGFNGDNFQLIRFHGMYEQDDRDIRAERVGQKLEPLKNVMLRCRLPGGIIQPKQWLGIDKFATEQTIYGSIRLTNRQTFQFHGVLKENIKPMHQWLNELGLDSIATAGDVNRNVLCTSNPVESSLHRE
;
A
#
# COMPACT_ATOMS: atom_id res chain seq x y z
N ASN A 1 -22.67 -33.68 18.44
CA ASN A 1 -22.57 -32.44 17.65
C ASN A 1 -22.78 -31.23 18.54
N PRO A 2 -21.75 -30.56 19.05
CA PRO A 2 -21.94 -29.29 19.77
C PRO A 2 -22.19 -28.21 18.72
N ARG A 3 -23.40 -27.67 18.73
CA ARG A 3 -23.76 -26.47 17.99
C ARG A 3 -22.85 -25.32 18.47
N PHE A 4 -22.09 -24.74 17.56
CA PHE A 4 -21.44 -23.46 17.78
C PHE A 4 -22.51 -22.42 18.12
N GLN A 5 -22.63 -22.07 19.41
CA GLN A 5 -23.35 -20.88 19.80
C GLN A 5 -22.54 -19.67 19.31
N ARG A 6 -23.06 -19.00 18.28
CA ARG A 6 -22.53 -17.69 17.88
C ARG A 6 -22.64 -16.76 19.08
N ASN A 7 -21.49 -16.39 19.60
CA ASN A 7 -21.37 -15.48 20.71
C ASN A 7 -21.92 -14.11 20.27
N THR A 8 -23.06 -13.71 20.81
CA THR A 8 -23.76 -12.43 20.54
C THR A 8 -23.03 -11.21 21.14
N MET A 9 -21.74 -11.33 21.45
CA MET A 9 -20.97 -10.20 21.98
C MET A 9 -20.73 -9.06 20.98
N SER A 10 -20.96 -9.26 19.68
CA SER A 10 -20.61 -8.27 18.68
C SER A 10 -21.52 -7.03 18.69
N ASN A 11 -22.80 -7.20 18.97
CA ASN A 11 -23.78 -6.09 18.82
C ASN A 11 -23.65 -5.06 19.93
N ALA A 12 -23.35 -5.47 21.16
CA ALA A 12 -23.23 -4.53 22.30
C ALA A 12 -21.93 -3.70 22.22
N VAL A 13 -20.86 -4.25 21.61
CA VAL A 13 -19.59 -3.52 21.41
C VAL A 13 -19.70 -2.56 20.24
N LEU A 14 -20.39 -2.94 19.16
CA LEU A 14 -20.67 -2.07 18.02
C LEU A 14 -21.59 -0.92 18.40
N ASP A 15 -22.60 -1.17 19.22
CA ASP A 15 -23.54 -0.13 19.68
C ASP A 15 -22.88 0.91 20.60
N LYS A 16 -21.89 0.50 21.40
CA LYS A 16 -21.09 1.43 22.21
C LYS A 16 -20.18 2.31 21.36
N ARG A 17 -19.70 1.83 20.22
CA ARG A 17 -18.90 2.62 19.27
C ARG A 17 -19.74 3.57 18.44
N ALA A 18 -20.99 3.20 18.13
CA ALA A 18 -21.95 4.06 17.44
C ALA A 18 -22.42 5.24 18.31
N LYS A 19 -22.20 5.18 19.62
CA LYS A 19 -22.55 6.22 20.61
C LYS A 19 -21.34 6.99 21.13
N LEU A 20 -20.18 6.94 20.45
CA LEU A 20 -19.12 7.89 20.74
C LEU A 20 -19.67 9.29 20.47
N PRO A 21 -19.58 10.22 21.45
CA PRO A 21 -20.10 11.58 21.28
C PRO A 21 -19.45 12.22 20.05
N ASP A 22 -20.10 13.26 19.52
CA ASP A 22 -19.70 14.08 18.36
C ASP A 22 -18.28 14.67 18.49
N ALA A 23 -17.29 13.81 18.76
CA ALA A 23 -15.91 14.20 18.68
C ALA A 23 -15.58 14.51 17.21
N PRO A 24 -14.94 15.64 16.92
CA PRO A 24 -14.59 15.97 15.55
C PRO A 24 -13.74 14.84 14.97
N LEU A 25 -14.11 14.36 13.78
CA LEU A 25 -13.36 13.34 13.06
C LEU A 25 -11.91 13.84 12.86
N ALA A 26 -10.95 12.94 13.01
CA ALA A 26 -9.57 13.23 12.66
C ALA A 26 -9.49 13.63 11.17
N ASP A 27 -8.49 14.44 10.83
CA ASP A 27 -8.34 14.97 9.47
C ASP A 27 -8.28 13.86 8.42
N ASN A 28 -7.60 12.75 8.72
CA ASN A 28 -7.56 11.59 7.83
C ASN A 28 -8.93 10.94 7.61
N GLU A 29 -9.82 10.93 8.63
CA GLU A 29 -11.17 10.38 8.49
C GLU A 29 -12.04 11.29 7.62
N ARG A 30 -11.92 12.61 7.80
CA ARG A 30 -12.61 13.57 6.91
C ARG A 30 -12.13 13.46 5.48
N LEU A 31 -10.81 13.35 5.30
CA LEU A 31 -10.20 13.15 4.00
C LEU A 31 -10.74 11.89 3.31
N LYS A 32 -10.74 10.76 4.01
CA LYS A 32 -11.28 9.49 3.48
C LYS A 32 -12.75 9.62 3.12
N GLY A 33 -13.55 10.22 4.00
CA GLY A 33 -14.98 10.43 3.77
C GLY A 33 -15.29 11.26 2.51
N ASN A 34 -14.48 12.28 2.24
CA ASN A 34 -14.65 13.18 1.10
C ASN A 34 -13.98 12.71 -0.19
N SER A 35 -13.25 11.60 -0.14
CA SER A 35 -12.37 11.17 -1.22
C SER A 35 -13.04 10.31 -2.31
N HIS A 36 -14.34 10.14 -2.29
CA HIS A 36 -15.05 9.25 -3.22
C HIS A 36 -14.41 7.85 -3.31
N TYR A 37 -14.39 7.14 -2.18
CA TYR A 37 -13.80 5.79 -2.05
C TYR A 37 -12.27 5.78 -2.28
N LEU A 38 -11.56 6.70 -1.65
CA LEU A 38 -10.10 6.87 -1.71
C LEU A 38 -9.55 7.26 -3.09
N LYS A 39 -10.41 7.66 -4.02
CA LYS A 39 -9.98 8.09 -5.35
C LYS A 39 -9.39 9.50 -5.33
N GLY A 40 -10.02 10.42 -4.58
CA GLY A 40 -9.66 11.83 -4.63
C GLY A 40 -9.55 12.34 -6.07
N THR A 41 -8.51 13.09 -6.34
CA THR A 41 -8.09 13.55 -7.66
C THR A 41 -6.77 12.90 -8.10
N ILE A 42 -6.50 11.65 -7.63
CA ILE A 42 -5.27 10.92 -7.97
C ILE A 42 -5.13 10.73 -9.48
N ARG A 43 -6.27 10.55 -10.18
CA ARG A 43 -6.25 10.36 -11.63
C ARG A 43 -5.74 11.60 -12.37
N GLU A 44 -6.13 12.76 -11.91
CA GLU A 44 -5.68 14.05 -12.43
C GLU A 44 -4.19 14.24 -12.16
N ASP A 45 -3.73 13.96 -10.95
CA ASP A 45 -2.31 14.01 -10.61
C ASP A 45 -1.47 13.05 -11.45
N LEU A 46 -1.95 11.84 -11.72
CA LEU A 46 -1.25 10.88 -12.59
C LEU A 46 -1.15 11.36 -14.04
N GLY A 47 -2.07 12.23 -14.47
CA GLY A 47 -2.05 12.86 -15.81
C GLY A 47 -1.20 14.14 -15.87
N ASP A 48 -0.81 14.69 -14.73
CA ASP A 48 0.02 15.89 -14.66
C ASP A 48 1.51 15.54 -14.81
N GLY A 49 2.09 15.97 -15.93
CA GLY A 49 3.52 15.78 -16.22
C GLY A 49 4.43 16.92 -15.71
N LEU A 50 3.90 17.93 -15.01
CA LEU A 50 4.69 19.08 -14.54
C LEU A 50 5.48 18.76 -13.26
N THR A 51 4.95 17.90 -12.42
CA THR A 51 5.61 17.45 -11.17
C THR A 51 5.63 15.94 -11.07
N GLY A 52 6.68 15.38 -10.48
CA GLY A 52 6.76 13.96 -10.14
C GLY A 52 6.01 13.59 -8.86
N GLY A 53 5.50 14.58 -8.11
CA GLY A 53 4.80 14.41 -6.85
C GLY A 53 3.28 14.39 -6.96
N PHE A 54 2.62 14.22 -5.81
CA PHE A 54 1.17 14.28 -5.64
C PHE A 54 0.77 15.54 -4.88
N ASN A 55 -0.36 16.11 -5.25
CA ASN A 55 -0.87 17.35 -4.68
C ASN A 55 -1.73 17.12 -3.43
N GLY A 56 -1.64 18.04 -2.47
CA GLY A 56 -2.57 18.19 -1.35
C GLY A 56 -3.00 16.87 -0.70
N ASP A 57 -4.28 16.60 -0.79
CA ASP A 57 -4.92 15.44 -0.19
C ASP A 57 -4.49 14.10 -0.82
N ASN A 58 -4.12 14.10 -2.10
CA ASN A 58 -3.69 12.91 -2.80
C ASN A 58 -2.40 12.33 -2.22
N PHE A 59 -1.50 13.18 -1.71
CA PHE A 59 -0.31 12.75 -0.99
C PHE A 59 -0.64 11.83 0.20
N GLN A 60 -1.76 12.05 0.88
CA GLN A 60 -2.26 11.17 1.94
C GLN A 60 -3.04 9.97 1.38
N LEU A 61 -3.86 10.20 0.36
CA LEU A 61 -4.73 9.16 -0.21
C LEU A 61 -3.94 8.01 -0.84
N ILE A 62 -2.82 8.29 -1.50
CA ILE A 62 -1.99 7.24 -2.10
C ILE A 62 -1.48 6.22 -1.08
N ARG A 63 -1.38 6.59 0.20
CA ARG A 63 -0.98 5.67 1.28
C ARG A 63 -1.97 4.52 1.43
N PHE A 64 -3.26 4.78 1.28
CA PHE A 64 -4.30 3.74 1.36
C PHE A 64 -4.28 2.80 0.15
N HIS A 65 -3.61 3.21 -0.92
CA HIS A 65 -3.29 2.38 -2.09
C HIS A 65 -1.94 1.67 -1.98
N GLY A 66 -1.30 1.72 -0.82
CA GLY A 66 -0.03 1.03 -0.56
C GLY A 66 1.22 1.80 -0.96
N MET A 67 1.08 3.09 -1.25
CA MET A 67 2.16 3.93 -1.77
C MET A 67 2.63 4.99 -0.78
N TYR A 68 3.91 5.33 -0.84
CA TYR A 68 4.48 6.49 -0.18
C TYR A 68 5.31 7.29 -1.17
N GLU A 69 5.01 8.57 -1.31
CA GLU A 69 5.88 9.48 -2.04
C GLU A 69 7.21 9.65 -1.30
N GLN A 70 8.26 9.57 -2.04
CA GLN A 70 9.65 9.74 -1.60
C GLN A 70 10.39 10.58 -2.63
N ASP A 71 11.63 10.92 -2.33
CA ASP A 71 12.57 11.47 -3.30
C ASP A 71 13.95 10.84 -3.13
N ASP A 72 14.75 10.91 -4.16
CA ASP A 72 16.13 10.43 -4.12
C ASP A 72 16.99 11.42 -3.33
N ARG A 73 17.46 10.96 -2.17
CA ARG A 73 18.23 11.80 -1.24
C ARG A 73 19.64 12.07 -1.73
N ASP A 74 20.22 11.15 -2.51
CA ASP A 74 21.62 11.22 -2.91
C ASP A 74 21.85 12.34 -3.93
N ILE A 75 20.87 12.56 -4.80
CA ILE A 75 20.93 13.60 -5.82
C ILE A 75 20.09 14.85 -5.49
N ARG A 76 19.41 14.86 -4.34
CA ARG A 76 18.54 15.98 -3.96
C ARG A 76 19.26 17.33 -3.94
N ALA A 77 20.43 17.39 -3.30
CA ALA A 77 21.20 18.63 -3.17
C ALA A 77 21.63 19.16 -4.53
N GLU A 78 22.07 18.29 -5.42
CA GLU A 78 22.47 18.64 -6.78
C GLU A 78 21.29 19.22 -7.57
N ARG A 79 20.14 18.51 -7.58
CA ARG A 79 18.94 18.96 -8.30
C ARG A 79 18.43 20.30 -7.79
N VAL A 80 18.40 20.48 -6.46
CA VAL A 80 17.98 21.76 -5.85
C VAL A 80 18.94 22.88 -6.25
N GLY A 81 20.27 22.62 -6.26
CA GLY A 81 21.26 23.56 -6.75
C GLY A 81 21.05 23.97 -8.22
N GLN A 82 20.57 23.07 -9.04
CA GLN A 82 20.18 23.30 -10.42
C GLN A 82 18.78 23.90 -10.59
N LYS A 83 18.09 24.23 -9.50
CA LYS A 83 16.68 24.73 -9.47
C LYS A 83 15.69 23.74 -10.10
N LEU A 84 15.99 22.46 -10.03
CA LEU A 84 15.10 21.38 -10.43
C LEU A 84 14.33 20.82 -9.22
N GLU A 85 13.14 20.30 -9.47
CA GLU A 85 12.40 19.55 -8.46
C GLU A 85 13.23 18.34 -8.00
N PRO A 86 13.23 17.99 -6.68
CA PRO A 86 13.77 16.71 -6.23
C PRO A 86 13.21 15.56 -7.04
N LEU A 87 14.02 14.53 -7.31
CA LEU A 87 13.54 13.38 -8.08
C LEU A 87 12.50 12.59 -7.26
N LYS A 88 11.26 13.01 -7.41
CA LYS A 88 10.11 12.38 -6.77
C LYS A 88 9.91 10.99 -7.31
N ASN A 89 9.66 10.06 -6.42
CA ASN A 89 9.34 8.68 -6.74
C ASN A 89 8.44 8.08 -5.67
N VAL A 90 7.95 6.89 -5.90
CA VAL A 90 7.03 6.21 -5.01
C VAL A 90 7.62 4.89 -4.54
N MET A 91 7.53 4.64 -3.23
CA MET A 91 7.61 3.29 -2.69
C MET A 91 6.22 2.66 -2.74
N LEU A 92 6.10 1.47 -3.27
CA LEU A 92 4.88 0.68 -3.21
C LEU A 92 5.12 -0.61 -2.43
N ARG A 93 4.18 -0.94 -1.54
CA ARG A 93 4.16 -2.20 -0.78
C ARG A 93 3.01 -3.06 -1.25
N CYS A 94 3.29 -4.32 -1.52
CA CYS A 94 2.28 -5.28 -1.90
C CYS A 94 1.70 -6.02 -0.70
N ARG A 95 0.50 -6.52 -0.87
CA ARG A 95 -0.14 -7.45 0.06
C ARG A 95 0.22 -8.86 -0.35
N LEU A 96 0.74 -9.63 0.60
CA LEU A 96 1.15 -11.02 0.39
C LEU A 96 0.79 -11.84 1.64
N PRO A 97 -0.47 -12.24 1.81
CA PRO A 97 -0.90 -12.94 3.01
C PRO A 97 -0.09 -14.22 3.24
N GLY A 98 0.42 -14.37 4.47
CA GLY A 98 1.26 -15.51 4.83
C GLY A 98 2.63 -15.57 4.16
N GLY A 99 3.01 -14.55 3.39
CA GLY A 99 4.30 -14.53 2.68
C GLY A 99 4.40 -15.52 1.52
N ILE A 100 3.27 -16.07 1.08
CA ILE A 100 3.25 -17.08 0.01
C ILE A 100 3.25 -16.39 -1.35
N ILE A 101 4.21 -16.70 -2.19
CA ILE A 101 4.33 -16.18 -3.55
C ILE A 101 4.54 -17.33 -4.54
N GLN A 102 3.83 -17.29 -5.65
CA GLN A 102 3.98 -18.26 -6.71
C GLN A 102 5.17 -17.88 -7.63
N PRO A 103 5.87 -18.88 -8.23
CA PRO A 103 7.01 -18.59 -9.12
C PRO A 103 6.68 -17.60 -10.24
N LYS A 104 5.49 -17.74 -10.85
CA LYS A 104 5.03 -16.81 -11.90
C LYS A 104 4.90 -15.37 -11.37
N GLN A 105 4.39 -15.21 -10.15
CA GLN A 105 4.27 -13.89 -9.51
C GLN A 105 5.66 -13.30 -9.26
N TRP A 106 6.59 -14.12 -8.72
CA TRP A 106 7.96 -13.68 -8.47
C TRP A 106 8.65 -13.19 -9.73
N LEU A 107 8.60 -13.98 -10.81
CA LEU A 107 9.17 -13.58 -12.09
C LEU A 107 8.56 -12.28 -12.64
N GLY A 108 7.26 -12.10 -12.45
CA GLY A 108 6.58 -10.87 -12.87
C GLY A 108 7.02 -9.65 -12.08
N ILE A 109 7.13 -9.75 -10.75
CA ILE A 109 7.58 -8.61 -9.92
C ILE A 109 9.06 -8.30 -10.14
N ASP A 110 9.90 -9.30 -10.37
CA ASP A 110 11.32 -9.13 -10.71
C ASP A 110 11.48 -8.38 -12.03
N LYS A 111 10.75 -8.81 -13.05
CA LYS A 111 10.72 -8.11 -14.35
C LYS A 111 10.30 -6.65 -14.19
N PHE A 112 9.20 -6.39 -13.45
CA PHE A 112 8.75 -5.02 -13.24
C PHE A 112 9.79 -4.19 -12.49
N ALA A 113 10.40 -4.74 -11.44
CA ALA A 113 11.43 -4.04 -10.67
C ALA A 113 12.59 -3.63 -11.57
N THR A 114 13.08 -4.56 -12.39
CA THR A 114 14.23 -4.35 -13.27
C THR A 114 13.95 -3.33 -14.38
N GLU A 115 12.77 -3.40 -15.00
CA GLU A 115 12.45 -2.62 -16.19
C GLU A 115 11.77 -1.27 -15.90
N GLN A 116 11.08 -1.12 -14.76
CA GLN A 116 10.15 -0.03 -14.52
C GLN A 116 10.42 0.76 -13.23
N THR A 117 11.51 0.44 -12.52
CA THR A 117 11.92 1.23 -11.34
C THR A 117 13.34 1.79 -11.53
N ILE A 118 13.63 2.92 -10.86
CA ILE A 118 14.94 3.56 -10.94
C ILE A 118 16.06 2.63 -10.41
N TYR A 119 15.74 1.85 -9.37
CA TYR A 119 16.76 1.08 -8.66
C TYR A 119 16.86 -0.38 -9.10
N GLY A 120 15.96 -0.87 -9.94
CA GLY A 120 15.96 -2.25 -10.43
C GLY A 120 15.93 -3.30 -9.31
N SER A 121 15.33 -2.98 -8.15
CA SER A 121 15.44 -3.83 -6.96
C SER A 121 14.11 -4.05 -6.24
N ILE A 122 14.03 -5.19 -5.56
CA ILE A 122 12.91 -5.56 -4.69
C ILE A 122 13.44 -5.59 -3.26
N ARG A 123 12.68 -5.04 -2.31
CA ARG A 123 13.00 -5.12 -0.88
C ARG A 123 12.01 -6.03 -0.18
N LEU A 124 12.51 -7.07 0.44
CA LEU A 124 11.70 -7.92 1.32
C LEU A 124 11.51 -7.22 2.67
N THR A 125 10.35 -7.42 3.28
CA THR A 125 10.01 -6.81 4.56
C THR A 125 9.94 -7.84 5.68
N ASN A 126 10.11 -7.39 6.92
CA ASN A 126 9.91 -8.23 8.11
C ASN A 126 8.44 -8.66 8.34
N ARG A 127 7.52 -8.23 7.46
CA ARG A 127 6.10 -8.64 7.48
C ARG A 127 5.76 -9.58 6.34
N GLN A 128 6.73 -10.36 5.89
CA GLN A 128 6.54 -11.39 4.86
C GLN A 128 5.91 -10.84 3.58
N THR A 129 6.30 -9.65 3.16
CA THR A 129 5.89 -9.05 1.89
C THR A 129 7.07 -8.37 1.24
N PHE A 130 6.83 -7.67 0.14
CA PHE A 130 7.86 -6.97 -0.61
C PHE A 130 7.46 -5.53 -0.95
N GLN A 131 8.46 -4.75 -1.33
CA GLN A 131 8.30 -3.36 -1.75
C GLN A 131 9.08 -3.10 -3.02
N PHE A 132 8.49 -2.30 -3.89
CA PHE A 132 9.22 -1.58 -4.92
C PHE A 132 9.63 -0.20 -4.40
N HIS A 133 10.79 0.26 -4.79
CA HIS A 133 11.26 1.62 -4.56
C HIS A 133 11.68 2.24 -5.88
N GLY A 134 11.61 3.57 -5.97
CA GLY A 134 11.98 4.26 -7.19
C GLY A 134 10.99 4.08 -8.33
N VAL A 135 9.70 3.91 -8.03
CA VAL A 135 8.65 3.90 -9.05
C VAL A 135 8.32 5.34 -9.43
N LEU A 136 8.53 5.70 -10.68
CA LEU A 136 8.15 7.02 -11.17
C LEU A 136 6.64 7.12 -11.34
N LYS A 137 6.12 8.34 -11.24
CA LYS A 137 4.69 8.64 -11.31
C LYS A 137 4.01 8.06 -12.56
N GLU A 138 4.67 8.13 -13.69
CA GLU A 138 4.21 7.57 -14.97
C GLU A 138 4.06 6.05 -14.97
N ASN A 139 4.86 5.36 -14.13
CA ASN A 139 4.85 3.90 -14.02
C ASN A 139 3.86 3.37 -12.96
N ILE A 140 3.20 4.23 -12.20
CA ILE A 140 2.26 3.81 -11.15
C ILE A 140 1.06 3.06 -11.73
N LYS A 141 0.43 3.61 -12.77
CA LYS A 141 -0.71 2.96 -13.41
C LYS A 141 -0.34 1.63 -14.07
N PRO A 142 0.70 1.54 -14.90
CA PRO A 142 1.21 0.26 -15.41
C PRO A 142 1.51 -0.75 -14.31
N MET A 143 2.11 -0.31 -13.21
CA MET A 143 2.43 -1.17 -12.07
C MET A 143 1.19 -1.80 -11.44
N HIS A 144 0.15 -1.01 -11.17
CA HIS A 144 -1.09 -1.55 -10.62
C HIS A 144 -1.78 -2.52 -11.56
N GLN A 145 -1.76 -2.25 -12.87
CA GLN A 145 -2.27 -3.17 -13.87
C GLN A 145 -1.50 -4.49 -13.86
N TRP A 146 -0.16 -4.41 -13.84
CA TRP A 146 0.70 -5.59 -13.78
C TRP A 146 0.49 -6.42 -12.52
N LEU A 147 0.38 -5.78 -11.36
CA LEU A 147 0.08 -6.47 -10.11
C LEU A 147 -1.25 -7.21 -10.16
N ASN A 148 -2.29 -6.59 -10.71
CA ASN A 148 -3.60 -7.22 -10.88
C ASN A 148 -3.54 -8.44 -11.81
N GLU A 149 -2.79 -8.37 -12.90
CA GLU A 149 -2.58 -9.50 -13.82
C GLU A 149 -1.87 -10.67 -13.14
N LEU A 150 -1.01 -10.37 -12.17
CA LEU A 150 -0.34 -11.39 -11.35
C LEU A 150 -1.20 -11.88 -10.17
N GLY A 151 -2.41 -11.35 -10.00
CA GLY A 151 -3.27 -11.65 -8.86
C GLY A 151 -2.72 -11.10 -7.53
N LEU A 152 -1.96 -10.02 -7.59
CA LEU A 152 -1.41 -9.31 -6.44
C LEU A 152 -2.13 -7.98 -6.22
N ASP A 153 -2.01 -7.44 -5.00
CA ASP A 153 -2.69 -6.23 -4.57
C ASP A 153 -1.80 -5.39 -3.64
N SER A 154 -2.06 -4.10 -3.59
CA SER A 154 -1.39 -3.14 -2.70
C SER A 154 -2.35 -2.36 -1.81
N ILE A 155 -3.66 -2.54 -1.96
CA ILE A 155 -4.65 -1.82 -1.15
C ILE A 155 -4.46 -2.14 0.33
N ALA A 156 -4.56 -1.11 1.17
CA ALA A 156 -4.47 -1.21 2.62
C ALA A 156 -3.15 -1.83 3.11
N THR A 157 -2.04 -1.65 2.40
CA THR A 157 -0.71 -2.08 2.84
C THR A 157 0.11 -0.95 3.45
N ALA A 158 -0.39 0.26 3.39
CA ALA A 158 0.16 1.46 4.01
C ALA A 158 -0.97 2.34 4.59
N GLY A 159 -0.62 3.39 5.34
CA GLY A 159 -1.60 4.23 6.03
C GLY A 159 -2.12 3.61 7.33
N ASP A 160 -3.29 4.08 7.79
CA ASP A 160 -3.95 3.66 9.04
C ASP A 160 -4.83 2.44 8.82
N VAL A 161 -4.23 1.32 8.48
CA VAL A 161 -4.92 0.10 8.08
C VAL A 161 -4.22 -1.13 8.63
N ASN A 162 -4.92 -2.25 8.64
CA ASN A 162 -4.34 -3.54 8.95
C ASN A 162 -3.23 -3.87 7.95
N ARG A 163 -2.08 -4.24 8.48
CA ARG A 163 -0.92 -4.62 7.68
C ARG A 163 -1.06 -6.04 7.13
N ASN A 164 0.00 -6.53 6.48
CA ASN A 164 0.02 -7.88 5.93
C ASN A 164 -0.23 -8.93 7.01
N VAL A 165 -0.97 -9.97 6.69
CA VAL A 165 -1.22 -11.11 7.57
C VAL A 165 0.04 -11.98 7.57
N LEU A 166 0.56 -12.24 8.76
CA LEU A 166 1.74 -13.06 8.97
C LEU A 166 1.32 -14.47 9.39
N CYS A 167 2.07 -15.46 8.94
CA CYS A 167 1.97 -16.83 9.45
C CYS A 167 3.38 -17.42 9.63
N THR A 168 3.45 -18.59 10.27
CA THR A 168 4.71 -19.29 10.40
C THR A 168 5.24 -19.72 9.03
N SER A 169 6.55 -19.63 8.83
CA SER A 169 7.22 -20.20 7.66
C SER A 169 7.31 -21.72 7.69
N ASN A 170 7.04 -22.33 8.85
CA ASN A 170 7.05 -23.77 9.05
C ASN A 170 5.66 -24.26 9.55
N PRO A 171 4.69 -24.42 8.65
CA PRO A 171 3.33 -24.80 9.02
C PRO A 171 3.27 -26.23 9.63
N VAL A 172 4.24 -27.08 9.35
CA VAL A 172 4.28 -28.46 9.88
C VAL A 172 4.41 -28.49 11.40
N GLU A 173 5.11 -27.51 11.98
CA GLU A 173 5.31 -27.39 13.42
C GLU A 173 4.22 -26.59 14.13
N SER A 174 3.32 -25.96 13.37
CA SER A 174 2.24 -25.18 13.93
C SER A 174 0.99 -26.04 14.15
N SER A 175 0.51 -26.11 15.40
CA SER A 175 -0.75 -26.78 15.72
C SER A 175 -1.96 -26.13 15.02
N LEU A 176 -1.90 -24.83 14.82
CA LEU A 176 -2.99 -24.07 14.16
C LEU A 176 -3.14 -24.34 12.67
N HIS A 177 -2.12 -24.90 12.03
CA HIS A 177 -2.16 -25.23 10.59
C HIS A 177 -2.54 -26.68 10.32
N ARG A 178 -2.78 -27.47 11.36
CA ARG A 178 -3.14 -28.89 11.26
C ARG A 178 -4.64 -29.14 11.36
N GLU A 179 -5.40 -28.13 11.73
CA GLU A 179 -6.85 -28.13 11.82
C GLU A 179 -7.49 -27.44 10.59
#